data_31dbd7f97ff53dc31340926b4861b53a
#
_entry.id   31dbd7f97ff53dc31340926b4861b53a
#
_cell.length_a   1.000
_cell.length_b   1.000
_cell.length_c   1.000
_cell.angle_alpha   90.00
_cell.angle_beta   90.00
_cell.angle_gamma   90.00
#
_symmetry.space_group_name_H-M   'P 1'
#
loop_
_entity.id
_entity.type
_entity.pdbx_description
1 polymer ?
#
loop_
_entity_poly.entity_id
_entity_poly.type
_entity_poly.pdbx_seq_one_letter_code
_entity_poly.pdbx_strand_id
1 'polypeptide(L)'
;MAAFIPNDYLWLYPGILLALIFVVLMVCIHYYASNDKIFSHIGLSFALVYATVITIDYFIQFTMVIPSILSGETASLSLFTQYNPHGIFIALEGLGYFMMSIAFLFAAAVFAGGRLERAIRWLFVSSFILAVVSFTVLFC
;
A
#
# COMPACT_ATOMS: atom_id res chain seq x y z
N MET A 1 -20.95 -5.50 -27.08
CA MET A 1 -21.40 -5.43 -25.67
C MET A 1 -20.26 -4.79 -24.88
N ALA A 2 -20.43 -3.58 -24.35
CA ALA A 2 -19.41 -2.99 -23.50
C ALA A 2 -19.34 -3.82 -22.21
N ALA A 3 -18.20 -4.42 -21.93
CA ALA A 3 -17.98 -5.18 -20.71
C ALA A 3 -18.10 -4.22 -19.53
N PHE A 4 -19.15 -4.36 -18.73
CA PHE A 4 -19.40 -3.53 -17.58
C PHE A 4 -18.48 -4.00 -16.45
N ILE A 5 -17.47 -3.20 -16.12
CA ILE A 5 -16.62 -3.45 -14.95
C ILE A 5 -17.50 -3.29 -13.70
N PRO A 6 -17.58 -4.29 -12.82
CA PRO A 6 -18.33 -4.14 -11.57
C PRO A 6 -17.84 -2.90 -10.80
N ASN A 7 -18.77 -2.08 -10.32
CA ASN A 7 -18.44 -0.83 -9.61
C ASN A 7 -17.47 -1.05 -8.43
N ASP A 8 -17.53 -2.23 -7.83
CA ASP A 8 -16.69 -2.62 -6.69
C ASP A 8 -15.19 -2.70 -7.01
N TYR A 9 -14.80 -2.68 -8.31
CA TYR A 9 -13.41 -2.67 -8.73
C TYR A 9 -12.89 -1.29 -9.16
N LEU A 10 -13.76 -0.28 -9.23
CA LEU A 10 -13.35 1.06 -9.68
C LEU A 10 -12.36 1.74 -8.75
N TRP A 11 -12.37 1.41 -7.47
CA TRP A 11 -11.45 1.96 -6.47
C TRP A 11 -9.99 1.49 -6.65
N LEU A 12 -9.76 0.41 -7.40
CA LEU A 12 -8.40 -0.08 -7.70
C LEU A 12 -7.59 0.93 -8.54
N TYR A 13 -8.25 1.70 -9.42
CA TYR A 13 -7.56 2.72 -10.24
C TYR A 13 -6.91 3.81 -9.38
N PRO A 14 -7.63 4.51 -8.50
CA PRO A 14 -6.98 5.46 -7.60
C PRO A 14 -6.00 4.78 -6.64
N GLY A 15 -6.17 3.50 -6.31
CA GLY A 15 -5.24 2.74 -5.48
C GLY A 15 -3.85 2.59 -6.11
N ILE A 16 -3.76 2.23 -7.39
CA ILE A 16 -2.48 2.18 -8.12
C ILE A 16 -1.84 3.57 -8.18
N LEU A 17 -2.63 4.59 -8.52
CA LEU A 17 -2.13 5.97 -8.58
C LEU A 17 -1.58 6.41 -7.22
N LEU A 18 -2.27 6.09 -6.13
CA LEU A 18 -1.83 6.38 -4.77
C LEU A 18 -0.48 5.71 -4.46
N ALA A 19 -0.29 4.46 -4.87
CA ALA A 19 0.97 3.74 -4.66
C ALA A 19 2.15 4.42 -5.36
N LEU A 20 1.94 4.90 -6.60
CA LEU A 20 2.96 5.64 -7.35
C LEU A 20 3.25 7.02 -6.73
N ILE A 21 2.20 7.77 -6.36
CA ILE A 21 2.33 9.07 -5.70
C ILE A 21 3.06 8.91 -4.35
N PHE A 22 2.84 7.83 -3.64
CA PHE A 22 3.53 7.55 -2.38
C PHE A 22 5.05 7.45 -2.55
N VAL A 23 5.52 6.80 -3.63
CA VAL A 23 6.96 6.76 -3.95
C VAL A 23 7.50 8.16 -4.20
N VAL A 24 6.77 9.00 -4.96
CA VAL A 24 7.17 10.40 -5.19
C VAL A 24 7.24 11.18 -3.89
N LEU A 25 6.26 11.01 -3.01
CA LEU A 25 6.27 11.62 -1.68
C LEU A 25 7.52 11.23 -0.90
N MET A 26 7.89 9.95 -0.89
CA MET A 26 9.06 9.46 -0.15
C MET A 26 10.38 9.97 -0.76
N VAL A 27 10.44 10.14 -2.08
CA VAL A 27 11.56 10.82 -2.74
C VAL A 27 11.65 12.28 -2.29
N CYS A 28 10.54 13.01 -2.24
CA CYS A 28 10.52 14.39 -1.73
C CYS A 28 10.98 14.47 -0.28
N ILE A 29 10.55 13.55 0.58
CA ILE A 29 10.99 13.47 1.99
C ILE A 29 12.50 13.20 2.05
N HIS A 30 13.03 12.33 1.19
CA HIS A 30 14.46 12.07 1.13
C HIS A 30 15.26 13.30 0.72
N TYR A 31 14.77 14.09 -0.23
CA TYR A 31 15.41 15.35 -0.61
C TYR A 31 15.31 16.41 0.49
N TYR A 32 14.22 16.43 1.24
CA TYR A 32 14.02 17.35 2.36
C TYR A 32 14.97 17.03 3.53
N ALA A 33 15.35 15.77 3.71
CA ALA A 33 16.26 15.34 4.77
C ALA A 33 17.65 15.99 4.62
N SER A 34 18.00 16.89 5.52
CA SER A 34 19.28 17.62 5.49
C SER A 34 20.42 16.84 6.14
N ASN A 35 20.15 16.15 7.24
CA ASN A 35 21.10 15.35 8.02
C ASN A 35 20.65 13.89 8.04
N ASP A 36 21.59 12.95 8.14
CA ASP A 36 21.32 11.51 8.30
C ASP A 36 20.30 10.94 7.30
N LYS A 37 20.65 10.98 6.01
CA LYS A 37 19.80 10.46 4.93
C LYS A 37 19.56 8.95 5.00
N ILE A 38 20.19 8.24 5.92
CA ILE A 38 20.08 6.80 6.06
C ILE A 38 18.62 6.37 6.34
N PHE A 39 17.95 7.04 7.27
CA PHE A 39 16.55 6.72 7.60
C PHE A 39 15.60 6.97 6.43
N SER A 40 15.77 8.09 5.75
CA SER A 40 14.94 8.39 4.56
C SER A 40 15.23 7.44 3.38
N HIS A 41 16.46 6.95 3.23
CA HIS A 41 16.81 5.91 2.26
C HIS A 41 16.11 4.58 2.58
N ILE A 42 16.16 4.16 3.84
CA ILE A 42 15.46 2.94 4.28
C ILE A 42 13.95 3.09 4.05
N GLY A 43 13.36 4.23 4.44
CA GLY A 43 11.95 4.52 4.20
C GLY A 43 11.57 4.45 2.72
N LEU A 44 12.39 5.04 1.84
CA LEU A 44 12.20 4.98 0.39
C LEU A 44 12.27 3.54 -0.14
N SER A 45 13.18 2.71 0.38
CA SER A 45 13.29 1.30 -0.01
C SER A 45 12.01 0.53 0.33
N PHE A 46 11.43 0.71 1.52
CA PHE A 46 10.15 0.11 1.88
C PHE A 46 8.97 0.66 1.06
N ALA A 47 9.01 1.93 0.68
CA ALA A 47 8.01 2.52 -0.21
C ALA A 47 8.02 1.89 -1.60
N LEU A 48 9.19 1.55 -2.14
CA LEU A 48 9.32 0.83 -3.41
C LEU A 48 8.75 -0.59 -3.31
N VAL A 49 9.01 -1.29 -2.20
CA VAL A 49 8.42 -2.61 -1.95
C VAL A 49 6.89 -2.51 -1.88
N TYR A 50 6.35 -1.56 -1.11
CA TYR A 50 4.92 -1.28 -1.06
C TYR A 50 4.32 -1.06 -2.44
N ALA A 51 4.87 -0.11 -3.20
CA ALA A 51 4.35 0.23 -4.52
C ALA A 51 4.40 -0.95 -5.48
N THR A 52 5.45 -1.77 -5.43
CA THR A 52 5.58 -2.99 -6.24
C THR A 52 4.51 -4.01 -5.87
N VAL A 53 4.34 -4.32 -4.60
CA VAL A 53 3.36 -5.30 -4.13
C VAL A 53 1.94 -4.89 -4.50
N ILE A 54 1.54 -3.64 -4.20
CA ILE A 54 0.19 -3.13 -4.51
C ILE A 54 -0.05 -3.07 -6.02
N THR A 55 0.94 -2.67 -6.80
CA THR A 55 0.79 -2.62 -8.26
C THR A 55 0.59 -4.03 -8.84
N ILE A 56 1.35 -5.02 -8.39
CA ILE A 56 1.19 -6.42 -8.83
C ILE A 56 -0.19 -6.94 -8.42
N ASP A 57 -0.60 -6.73 -7.18
CA ASP A 57 -1.86 -7.19 -6.66
C ASP A 57 -3.06 -6.64 -7.46
N TYR A 58 -3.09 -5.33 -7.66
CA TYR A 58 -4.15 -4.68 -8.42
C TYR A 58 -4.09 -4.99 -9.92
N PHE A 59 -2.88 -5.20 -10.47
CA PHE A 59 -2.73 -5.63 -11.85
C PHE A 59 -3.34 -7.03 -12.09
N ILE A 60 -3.18 -7.95 -11.14
CA ILE A 60 -3.83 -9.27 -11.18
C ILE A 60 -5.36 -9.11 -11.22
N GLN A 61 -5.93 -8.20 -10.42
CA GLN A 61 -7.36 -7.93 -10.46
C GLN A 61 -7.82 -7.49 -11.86
N PHE A 62 -7.09 -6.55 -12.49
CA PHE A 62 -7.46 -6.02 -13.82
C PHE A 62 -7.27 -7.03 -14.95
N THR A 63 -6.23 -7.84 -14.90
CA THR A 63 -5.84 -8.71 -16.03
C THR A 63 -6.36 -10.14 -15.92
N MET A 64 -6.68 -10.60 -14.73
CA MET A 64 -7.17 -11.97 -14.50
C MET A 64 -8.57 -11.98 -13.91
N VAL A 65 -8.78 -11.35 -12.76
CA VAL A 65 -10.02 -11.51 -11.99
C VAL A 65 -11.22 -10.89 -12.72
N ILE A 66 -11.12 -9.62 -13.12
CA ILE A 66 -12.22 -8.92 -13.81
C ILE A 66 -12.57 -9.60 -15.13
N PRO A 67 -11.63 -9.91 -16.05
CA PRO A 67 -11.96 -10.61 -17.29
C PRO A 67 -12.60 -11.98 -17.07
N SER A 68 -12.13 -12.76 -16.09
CA SER A 68 -12.70 -14.07 -15.77
C SER A 68 -14.12 -13.96 -15.23
N ILE A 69 -14.41 -12.97 -14.38
CA ILE A 69 -15.79 -12.70 -13.93
C ILE A 69 -16.69 -12.36 -15.13
N LEU A 70 -16.22 -11.55 -16.05
CA LEU A 70 -16.98 -11.12 -17.23
C LEU A 70 -17.21 -12.26 -18.23
N SER A 71 -16.31 -13.24 -18.30
CA SER A 71 -16.46 -14.45 -19.14
C SER A 71 -17.25 -15.57 -18.47
N GLY A 72 -17.59 -15.44 -17.19
CA GLY A 72 -18.29 -16.47 -16.42
C GLY A 72 -17.40 -17.61 -15.92
N GLU A 73 -16.07 -17.48 -16.05
CA GLU A 73 -15.09 -18.47 -15.60
C GLU A 73 -14.72 -18.23 -14.13
N THR A 74 -15.57 -18.65 -13.19
CA THR A 74 -15.40 -18.35 -11.77
C THR A 74 -14.74 -19.47 -10.95
N ALA A 75 -14.55 -20.65 -11.52
CA ALA A 75 -14.16 -21.85 -10.78
C ALA A 75 -12.78 -21.75 -10.06
N SER A 76 -11.83 -20.94 -10.57
CA SER A 76 -10.49 -20.80 -10.01
C SER A 76 -10.25 -19.46 -9.30
N LEU A 77 -11.24 -18.58 -9.25
CA LEU A 77 -11.07 -17.21 -8.79
C LEU A 77 -11.12 -17.04 -7.27
N SER A 78 -11.56 -18.03 -6.52
CA SER A 78 -11.84 -17.91 -5.09
C SER A 78 -10.62 -17.42 -4.28
N LEU A 79 -9.40 -17.78 -4.68
CA LEU A 79 -8.17 -17.35 -4.01
C LEU A 79 -7.69 -15.95 -4.40
N PHE A 80 -8.09 -15.47 -5.59
CA PHE A 80 -7.59 -14.20 -6.15
C PHE A 80 -8.57 -13.05 -5.97
N THR A 81 -9.83 -13.33 -5.65
CA THR A 81 -10.86 -12.29 -5.50
C THR A 81 -10.67 -11.49 -4.22
N GLN A 82 -10.94 -10.18 -4.32
CA GLN A 82 -10.95 -9.27 -3.17
C GLN A 82 -11.99 -9.63 -2.08
N TYR A 83 -12.96 -10.47 -2.39
CA TYR A 83 -14.02 -10.88 -1.46
C TYR A 83 -13.62 -12.05 -0.54
N ASN A 84 -12.48 -12.71 -0.81
CA ASN A 84 -12.00 -13.79 0.05
C ASN A 84 -11.05 -13.25 1.13
N PRO A 85 -11.44 -13.22 2.41
CA PRO A 85 -10.60 -12.70 3.48
C PRO A 85 -9.33 -13.52 3.71
N HIS A 86 -9.27 -14.76 3.21
CA HIS A 86 -8.10 -15.63 3.25
C HIS A 86 -7.44 -15.78 1.87
N GLY A 87 -7.77 -14.88 0.94
CA GLY A 87 -7.26 -14.88 -0.42
C GLY A 87 -5.90 -14.19 -0.55
N ILE A 88 -5.28 -14.42 -1.70
CA ILE A 88 -3.98 -13.81 -2.07
C ILE A 88 -4.09 -12.28 -2.11
N PHE A 89 -5.21 -11.75 -2.61
CA PHE A 89 -5.46 -10.31 -2.65
C PHE A 89 -5.31 -9.66 -1.28
N ILE A 90 -6.06 -10.14 -0.28
CA ILE A 90 -6.02 -9.58 1.08
C ILE A 90 -4.63 -9.75 1.72
N ALA A 91 -3.97 -10.88 1.45
CA ALA A 91 -2.61 -11.12 1.97
C ALA A 91 -1.58 -10.15 1.38
N LEU A 92 -1.62 -9.91 0.06
CA LEU A 92 -0.71 -8.97 -0.62
C LEU A 92 -1.02 -7.52 -0.24
N GLU A 93 -2.29 -7.16 -0.17
CA GLU A 93 -2.72 -5.83 0.27
C GLU A 93 -2.26 -5.56 1.72
N GLY A 94 -2.46 -6.52 2.61
CA GLY A 94 -1.99 -6.43 4.00
C GLY A 94 -0.47 -6.28 4.09
N LEU A 95 0.29 -7.07 3.33
CA LEU A 95 1.74 -6.95 3.24
C LEU A 95 2.15 -5.57 2.71
N GLY A 96 1.50 -5.10 1.65
CA GLY A 96 1.75 -3.77 1.08
C GLY A 96 1.57 -2.66 2.10
N TYR A 97 0.42 -2.59 2.75
CA TYR A 97 0.17 -1.57 3.78
C TYR A 97 1.10 -1.68 4.99
N PHE A 98 1.53 -2.88 5.35
CA PHE A 98 2.54 -3.06 6.38
C PHE A 98 3.89 -2.46 5.95
N MET A 99 4.34 -2.70 4.71
CA MET A 99 5.55 -2.07 4.16
C MET A 99 5.45 -0.54 4.10
N MET A 100 4.28 -0.01 3.72
CA MET A 100 4.01 1.43 3.74
C MET A 100 4.15 2.01 5.15
N SER A 101 3.64 1.32 6.16
CA SER A 101 3.72 1.78 7.55
C SER A 101 5.15 1.80 8.08
N ILE A 102 5.99 0.84 7.67
CA ILE A 102 7.43 0.84 7.96
C ILE A 102 8.11 2.03 7.26
N ALA A 103 7.76 2.30 6.01
CA ALA A 103 8.28 3.46 5.29
C ALA A 103 7.97 4.77 6.03
N PHE A 104 6.75 4.94 6.54
CA PHE A 104 6.37 6.08 7.37
C PHE A 104 7.15 6.15 8.68
N LEU A 105 7.39 5.02 9.34
CA LEU A 105 8.17 4.98 10.57
C LEU A 105 9.58 5.54 10.36
N PHE A 106 10.26 5.11 9.30
CA PHE A 106 11.59 5.62 8.96
C PHE A 106 11.56 7.08 8.49
N ALA A 107 10.54 7.48 7.72
CA ALA A 107 10.34 8.86 7.32
C ALA A 107 10.09 9.80 8.52
N ALA A 108 9.48 9.30 9.59
CA ALA A 108 9.22 10.07 10.81
C ALA A 108 10.51 10.63 11.44
N ALA A 109 11.63 9.93 11.29
CA ALA A 109 12.93 10.37 11.81
C ALA A 109 13.46 11.64 11.12
N VAL A 110 13.00 11.96 9.90
CA VAL A 110 13.41 13.15 9.15
C VAL A 110 12.81 14.43 9.77
N PHE A 111 11.64 14.32 10.39
CA PHE A 111 10.88 15.44 10.92
C PHE A 111 11.22 15.67 12.41
N ALA A 112 12.25 16.50 12.68
CA ALA A 112 12.76 16.73 14.02
C ALA A 112 12.60 18.19 14.52
N GLY A 113 12.04 19.09 13.70
CA GLY A 113 12.01 20.52 13.94
C GLY A 113 10.79 21.05 14.70
N GLY A 114 10.09 22.03 14.11
CA GLY A 114 9.01 22.79 14.72
C GLY A 114 7.72 22.01 15.04
N ARG A 115 6.66 22.78 15.38
CA ARG A 115 5.36 22.17 15.77
C ARG A 115 4.74 21.33 14.66
N LEU A 116 4.84 21.79 13.41
CA LEU A 116 4.28 21.07 12.26
C LEU A 116 5.03 19.76 12.01
N GLU A 117 6.36 19.79 12.01
CA GLU A 117 7.16 18.56 11.83
C GLU A 117 6.90 17.55 12.95
N ARG A 118 6.73 18.00 14.18
CA ARG A 118 6.37 17.12 15.30
C ARG A 118 5.01 16.48 15.09
N ALA A 119 4.02 17.20 14.57
CA ALA A 119 2.71 16.63 14.25
C ALA A 119 2.82 15.57 13.14
N ILE A 120 3.55 15.84 12.06
CA ILE A 120 3.81 14.89 10.97
C ILE A 120 4.50 13.63 11.50
N ARG A 121 5.53 13.80 12.32
CA ARG A 121 6.25 12.69 12.95
C ARG A 121 5.31 11.78 13.75
N TRP A 122 4.45 12.35 14.59
CA TRP A 122 3.51 11.56 15.39
C TRP A 122 2.44 10.87 14.53
N LEU A 123 1.98 11.51 13.45
CA LEU A 123 1.07 10.87 12.49
C LEU A 123 1.72 9.63 11.84
N PHE A 124 2.98 9.73 11.45
CA PHE A 124 3.70 8.60 10.84
C PHE A 124 3.96 7.47 11.83
N VAL A 125 4.36 7.79 13.07
CA VAL A 125 4.54 6.79 14.13
C VAL A 125 3.21 6.11 14.50
N SER A 126 2.13 6.88 14.62
CA SER A 126 0.81 6.30 14.92
C SER A 126 0.29 5.40 13.80
N SER A 127 0.55 5.74 12.54
CA SER A 127 0.25 4.88 11.39
C SER A 127 0.92 3.52 11.50
N PHE A 128 2.20 3.49 11.88
CA PHE A 128 2.92 2.23 12.10
C PHE A 128 2.33 1.42 13.25
N ILE A 129 2.04 2.05 14.39
CA ILE A 129 1.44 1.36 15.55
C ILE A 129 0.09 0.75 15.17
N LEU A 130 -0.76 1.50 14.47
CA LEU A 130 -2.05 1.01 14.00
C LEU A 130 -1.91 -0.17 13.03
N ALA A 131 -0.93 -0.12 12.12
CA ALA A 131 -0.67 -1.21 11.19
C ALA A 131 -0.22 -2.49 11.92
N VAL A 132 0.65 -2.38 12.93
CA VAL A 132 1.07 -3.52 13.75
C VAL A 132 -0.11 -4.12 14.52
N VAL A 133 -0.95 -3.28 15.13
CA VAL A 133 -2.15 -3.74 15.83
C VAL A 133 -3.12 -4.44 14.88
N SER A 134 -3.39 -3.84 13.71
CA SER A 134 -4.26 -4.45 12.70
C SER A 134 -3.70 -5.79 12.22
N PHE A 135 -2.40 -5.86 11.97
CA PHE A 135 -1.75 -7.09 11.53
C PHE A 135 -1.86 -8.19 12.59
N THR A 136 -1.64 -7.86 13.86
CA THR A 136 -1.78 -8.84 14.96
C THR A 136 -3.21 -9.33 15.13
N VAL A 137 -4.21 -8.43 14.98
CA VAL A 137 -5.63 -8.81 15.10
C VAL A 137 -6.11 -9.67 13.92
N LEU A 138 -5.57 -9.44 12.72
CA LEU A 138 -5.96 -10.20 11.53
C LEU A 138 -5.32 -11.60 11.46
N PHE A 139 -4.16 -11.79 12.09
CA PHE A 139 -3.37 -13.03 11.99
C PHE A 139 -3.24 -13.81 13.32
N CYS A 140 -3.85 -13.33 14.40
CA CYS A 140 -4.04 -14.07 15.66
C CYS A 140 -5.49 -14.42 15.89
#